data_f554544c6e370fb59a3e40d00d406f17
#
_entry.id   f554544c6e370fb59a3e40d00d406f17
#
_cell.length_a   1.000
_cell.length_b   1.000
_cell.length_c   1.000
_cell.angle_alpha   90.00
_cell.angle_beta   90.00
_cell.angle_gamma   90.00
#
_symmetry.space_group_name_H-M   'P 1'
#
loop_
_entity.id
_entity.type
_entity.pdbx_description
1 polymer ?
#
loop_
_entity_poly.entity_id
_entity_poly.type
_entity_poly.pdbx_seq_one_letter_code
_entity_poly.pdbx_strand_id
1 'polypeptide(L)'
;MSHHPSGRRPRPQRSTAGTGSPQPARAPRSARPAAQRGTDRARWEDASQRPRKAKGSRGGRGRLGLLRAGAGRGRGRRGGSVQSFLKSPIGVVLAAFLVTLLVGLIVLRATGSSLSGLALGWGKASDTGTPSAPAPLVPDASGFNAARIIDDEVFYDSQAMTREEIAAFLTRVNAGCQPGSDGTDCLAGATFSVPARQASTFCPGGIEAASGASAADVIWEVSQACDINPQVLLVLIHKEQGLLTASGASLSARDYEAAAGYACPDHGACDPQWAGFPSQLYGAASQFHRYRLDPGSYDVVAQRPTRIAYSPDAQCGSGEVTVVNQATAGLYNYTPFQPNEAAAHGGDQCTSWGNWNFYGYFKTLFGAPTSA
;
A
#
# COMPACT_ATOMS: atom_id res chain seq x y z
N MET A 1 83.18 -17.52 48.68
CA MET A 1 83.52 -18.92 48.63
C MET A 1 82.32 -19.76 48.86
N SER A 2 82.01 -20.58 47.88
CA SER A 2 81.51 -21.94 47.99
C SER A 2 80.02 -22.15 47.75
N HIS A 3 79.81 -22.64 46.63
CA HIS A 3 79.09 -23.85 46.20
C HIS A 3 77.56 -23.89 46.27
N HIS A 4 77.00 -23.84 45.05
CA HIS A 4 75.72 -24.49 44.66
C HIS A 4 75.78 -26.02 44.75
N PRO A 5 74.64 -26.71 44.98
CA PRO A 5 74.27 -27.68 43.98
C PRO A 5 72.83 -27.58 43.50
N SER A 6 72.71 -27.91 42.24
CA SER A 6 71.51 -28.06 41.40
C SER A 6 70.58 -29.13 41.89
N GLY A 7 69.30 -28.81 42.03
CA GLY A 7 68.17 -29.74 42.21
C GLY A 7 67.22 -29.74 41.00
N ARG A 8 67.18 -30.88 40.28
CA ARG A 8 66.29 -31.14 39.16
C ARG A 8 64.86 -31.25 39.66
N ARG A 9 63.96 -30.51 39.10
CA ARG A 9 62.47 -30.69 39.26
C ARG A 9 61.97 -31.79 38.31
N PRO A 10 61.10 -32.69 38.79
CA PRO A 10 60.46 -33.68 37.91
C PRO A 10 59.35 -33.08 37.06
N ARG A 11 59.25 -33.59 35.85
CA ARG A 11 58.25 -33.29 34.84
C ARG A 11 56.86 -33.81 35.29
N PRO A 12 55.76 -33.01 35.21
CA PRO A 12 54.44 -33.55 35.45
C PRO A 12 53.94 -34.40 34.25
N GLN A 13 53.38 -35.54 34.56
CA GLN A 13 52.72 -36.43 33.63
C GLN A 13 51.44 -35.78 33.07
N ARG A 14 51.23 -35.97 31.79
CA ARG A 14 50.04 -35.60 31.01
C ARG A 14 48.90 -36.57 31.37
N SER A 15 47.90 -36.12 32.14
CA SER A 15 46.62 -36.84 32.26
C SER A 15 45.67 -36.35 31.22
N THR A 16 45.29 -37.22 30.31
CA THR A 16 44.18 -37.08 29.38
C THR A 16 42.88 -37.31 30.12
N ALA A 17 42.16 -36.24 30.44
CA ALA A 17 40.74 -36.34 30.78
C ALA A 17 40.00 -35.32 29.88
N GLY A 18 39.35 -35.87 28.87
CA GLY A 18 38.44 -35.12 28.03
C GLY A 18 37.18 -34.78 28.81
N THR A 19 36.96 -33.52 29.06
CA THR A 19 35.61 -32.99 29.39
C THR A 19 35.20 -32.11 28.27
N GLY A 20 34.41 -32.70 27.33
CA GLY A 20 33.69 -31.95 26.33
C GLY A 20 32.65 -31.07 26.99
N SER A 21 32.79 -29.77 26.92
CA SER A 21 31.70 -28.84 27.18
C SER A 21 30.63 -29.03 26.14
N PRO A 22 29.33 -29.12 26.52
CA PRO A 22 28.27 -29.20 25.53
C PRO A 22 28.18 -27.85 24.80
N GLN A 23 28.40 -27.89 23.47
CA GLN A 23 27.99 -26.79 22.59
C GLN A 23 26.48 -26.59 22.71
N PRO A 24 25.99 -25.34 22.82
CA PRO A 24 24.57 -25.10 22.73
C PRO A 24 24.08 -25.56 21.34
N ALA A 25 23.02 -26.36 21.35
CA ALA A 25 22.37 -26.84 20.15
C ALA A 25 22.00 -25.67 19.25
N ARG A 26 22.50 -25.65 18.00
CA ARG A 26 22.06 -24.76 16.95
C ARG A 26 20.56 -24.98 16.76
N ALA A 27 19.76 -23.93 17.00
CA ALA A 27 18.36 -23.91 16.61
C ALA A 27 18.24 -24.27 15.13
N PRO A 28 17.25 -25.09 14.73
CA PRO A 28 17.09 -25.44 13.33
C PRO A 28 16.83 -24.19 12.53
N ARG A 29 17.64 -23.95 11.51
CA ARG A 29 17.38 -22.93 10.47
C ARG A 29 16.03 -23.26 9.86
N SER A 30 15.02 -22.46 10.14
CA SER A 30 13.80 -22.44 9.35
C SER A 30 14.13 -21.78 8.01
N ALA A 31 14.72 -22.55 7.11
CA ALA A 31 14.83 -22.19 5.72
C ALA A 31 13.42 -22.23 5.14
N ARG A 32 12.76 -21.09 5.00
CA ARG A 32 11.62 -20.98 4.10
C ARG A 32 12.14 -21.25 2.69
N PRO A 33 11.47 -22.11 1.88
CA PRO A 33 11.87 -22.31 0.50
C PRO A 33 11.77 -20.97 -0.24
N ALA A 34 12.84 -20.59 -0.93
CA ALA A 34 12.90 -19.35 -1.72
C ALA A 34 11.81 -19.28 -2.81
N ALA A 35 11.26 -20.43 -3.24
CA ALA A 35 10.22 -20.51 -4.25
C ALA A 35 8.83 -20.01 -3.80
N GLN A 36 8.49 -20.04 -2.52
CA GLN A 36 7.20 -19.55 -2.03
C GLN A 36 7.14 -18.02 -1.88
N ARG A 37 8.29 -17.36 -1.76
CA ARG A 37 8.35 -15.89 -1.63
C ARG A 37 8.10 -15.15 -2.94
N GLY A 38 8.34 -15.80 -4.08
CA GLY A 38 8.25 -15.17 -5.40
C GLY A 38 6.82 -15.06 -5.94
N THR A 39 6.02 -16.11 -5.73
CA THR A 39 4.63 -16.16 -6.23
C THR A 39 3.71 -15.20 -5.48
N ASP A 40 4.04 -14.95 -4.22
CA ASP A 40 3.23 -14.12 -3.34
C ASP A 40 3.33 -12.62 -3.69
N ARG A 41 4.44 -12.20 -4.26
CA ARG A 41 4.72 -10.80 -4.55
C ARG A 41 4.27 -10.30 -5.92
N ALA A 42 4.27 -11.16 -6.93
CA ALA A 42 3.81 -10.81 -8.28
C ALA A 42 2.35 -10.31 -8.29
N ARG A 43 1.53 -10.76 -7.33
CA ARG A 43 0.14 -10.32 -7.20
C ARG A 43 0.01 -8.87 -6.71
N TRP A 44 0.93 -8.40 -5.87
CA TRP A 44 0.92 -7.02 -5.35
C TRP A 44 1.29 -5.99 -6.40
N GLU A 45 2.26 -6.35 -7.22
CA GLU A 45 2.75 -5.50 -8.29
C GLU A 45 1.69 -5.30 -9.37
N ASP A 46 0.88 -6.33 -9.67
CA ASP A 46 -0.26 -6.27 -10.60
C ASP A 46 -1.47 -5.51 -10.01
N ALA A 47 -1.69 -5.58 -8.69
CA ALA A 47 -2.81 -4.92 -8.03
C ALA A 47 -2.66 -3.40 -7.93
N SER A 48 -1.43 -2.89 -7.81
CA SER A 48 -1.15 -1.46 -7.74
C SER A 48 -1.29 -0.72 -9.08
N GLN A 49 -1.36 -1.46 -10.20
CA GLN A 49 -1.35 -0.89 -11.55
C GLN A 49 -2.65 -1.08 -12.34
N ARG A 50 -3.56 -1.94 -11.89
CA ARG A 50 -4.84 -2.13 -12.57
C ARG A 50 -5.94 -1.31 -11.90
N PRO A 51 -6.70 -0.48 -12.64
CA PRO A 51 -7.96 0.01 -12.13
C PRO A 51 -8.84 -1.20 -11.80
N ARG A 52 -9.21 -1.37 -10.53
CA ARG A 52 -10.06 -2.48 -10.05
C ARG A 52 -11.37 -2.44 -10.83
N LYS A 53 -11.60 -3.39 -11.75
CA LYS A 53 -12.90 -3.56 -12.39
C LYS A 53 -13.90 -3.95 -11.32
N ALA A 54 -14.96 -3.15 -11.15
CA ALA A 54 -16.08 -3.44 -10.28
C ALA A 54 -16.61 -4.86 -10.58
N LYS A 55 -16.67 -5.72 -9.57
CA LYS A 55 -17.28 -7.04 -9.66
C LYS A 55 -18.77 -6.87 -9.91
N GLY A 56 -19.22 -7.00 -11.15
CA GLY A 56 -20.63 -7.14 -11.48
C GLY A 56 -21.17 -8.41 -10.83
N SER A 57 -22.23 -8.27 -10.04
CA SER A 57 -22.96 -9.36 -9.42
C SER A 57 -23.50 -10.29 -10.50
N ARG A 58 -23.05 -11.52 -10.57
CA ARG A 58 -23.68 -12.57 -11.34
C ARG A 58 -24.83 -13.17 -10.54
N GLY A 59 -26.06 -12.72 -10.86
CA GLY A 59 -27.30 -13.34 -10.42
C GLY A 59 -27.43 -14.78 -10.93
N GLY A 60 -28.03 -15.60 -10.07
CA GLY A 60 -28.13 -17.04 -10.20
C GLY A 60 -28.93 -17.53 -11.40
N ARG A 61 -28.52 -18.67 -11.89
CA ARG A 61 -29.25 -19.52 -12.83
C ARG A 61 -30.37 -20.25 -12.09
N GLY A 62 -31.64 -19.91 -12.43
CA GLY A 62 -32.82 -20.72 -12.14
C GLY A 62 -33.30 -21.45 -13.41
N ARG A 63 -33.56 -22.75 -13.25
CA ARG A 63 -33.92 -23.73 -14.30
C ARG A 63 -35.37 -23.61 -14.73
N LEU A 64 -35.54 -23.91 -16.03
CA LEU A 64 -36.68 -24.55 -16.74
C LEU A 64 -38.10 -24.56 -16.16
N GLY A 65 -39.03 -24.10 -16.98
CA GLY A 65 -40.43 -24.48 -17.00
C GLY A 65 -41.01 -24.23 -18.41
N LEU A 66 -41.14 -25.30 -19.20
CA LEU A 66 -41.92 -25.33 -20.45
C LEU A 66 -43.39 -25.28 -20.11
N LEU A 67 -44.23 -24.48 -20.85
CA LEU A 67 -45.59 -24.81 -21.33
C LEU A 67 -46.06 -23.74 -22.34
N ARG A 68 -46.23 -24.04 -23.46
CA ARG A 68 -47.12 -24.23 -24.59
C ARG A 68 -48.38 -23.29 -24.67
N ALA A 69 -48.42 -22.64 -25.84
CA ALA A 69 -49.50 -22.34 -26.75
C ALA A 69 -50.72 -21.47 -26.30
N GLY A 70 -50.97 -20.46 -27.14
CA GLY A 70 -52.23 -19.75 -27.21
C GLY A 70 -52.21 -18.66 -28.28
N ALA A 71 -52.72 -18.97 -29.49
CA ALA A 71 -52.86 -18.02 -30.56
C ALA A 71 -54.01 -17.08 -30.32
N GLY A 72 -53.87 -15.78 -30.58
CA GLY A 72 -54.92 -14.80 -30.55
C GLY A 72 -54.64 -13.62 -31.49
N ARG A 73 -55.24 -13.64 -32.66
CA ARG A 73 -55.27 -12.53 -33.62
C ARG A 73 -56.12 -11.38 -33.06
N GLY A 74 -55.62 -10.13 -33.17
CA GLY A 74 -56.44 -8.94 -32.92
C GLY A 74 -55.82 -7.71 -33.58
N ARG A 75 -56.25 -7.37 -34.76
CA ARG A 75 -56.04 -6.11 -35.47
C ARG A 75 -56.67 -4.95 -34.69
N GLY A 76 -55.97 -3.81 -34.66
CA GLY A 76 -56.55 -2.57 -34.18
C GLY A 76 -55.64 -1.38 -34.36
N ARG A 77 -55.39 -0.96 -35.58
CA ARG A 77 -54.82 0.34 -35.94
C ARG A 77 -55.88 1.41 -35.61
N ARG A 78 -55.59 2.32 -34.68
CA ARG A 78 -56.26 3.63 -34.62
C ARG A 78 -55.22 4.71 -34.45
N GLY A 79 -54.95 5.40 -35.57
CA GLY A 79 -54.24 6.66 -35.61
C GLY A 79 -55.16 7.73 -35.00
N GLY A 80 -54.83 8.22 -33.82
CA GLY A 80 -55.43 9.43 -33.26
C GLY A 80 -54.79 10.65 -33.89
N SER A 81 -55.55 11.41 -34.69
CA SER A 81 -55.09 12.63 -35.33
C SER A 81 -54.82 13.73 -34.27
N VAL A 82 -53.69 14.46 -34.42
CA VAL A 82 -53.29 15.59 -33.59
C VAL A 82 -54.35 16.69 -33.49
N GLN A 83 -55.31 16.71 -34.42
CA GLN A 83 -56.41 17.69 -34.45
C GLN A 83 -57.46 17.53 -33.36
N SER A 84 -57.57 16.38 -32.70
CA SER A 84 -58.51 16.19 -31.59
C SER A 84 -58.03 16.69 -30.25
N PHE A 85 -56.71 16.84 -30.10
CA PHE A 85 -56.11 17.31 -28.84
C PHE A 85 -56.23 18.86 -28.68
N LEU A 86 -56.22 19.59 -29.78
CA LEU A 86 -56.32 21.06 -29.79
C LEU A 86 -57.76 21.59 -29.46
N LYS A 87 -58.74 20.72 -29.41
CA LYS A 87 -60.18 21.10 -29.08
C LYS A 87 -60.55 20.75 -27.64
N SER A 88 -59.62 20.22 -26.83
CA SER A 88 -59.87 20.00 -25.41
C SER A 88 -59.51 21.26 -24.62
N PRO A 89 -60.19 21.59 -23.52
CA PRO A 89 -59.91 22.77 -22.72
C PRO A 89 -58.42 22.75 -22.20
N ILE A 90 -57.85 21.57 -22.01
CA ILE A 90 -56.46 21.39 -21.60
C ILE A 90 -55.51 21.73 -22.77
N GLY A 91 -55.85 21.36 -24.02
CA GLY A 91 -55.03 21.67 -25.21
C GLY A 91 -54.97 23.17 -25.50
N VAL A 92 -56.10 23.87 -25.28
CA VAL A 92 -56.18 25.34 -25.47
C VAL A 92 -55.32 26.06 -24.42
N VAL A 93 -55.33 25.62 -23.15
CA VAL A 93 -54.53 26.23 -22.09
C VAL A 93 -53.01 25.98 -22.33
N LEU A 94 -52.62 24.78 -22.76
CA LEU A 94 -51.24 24.48 -23.10
C LEU A 94 -50.73 25.27 -24.32
N ALA A 95 -51.60 25.43 -25.35
CA ALA A 95 -51.23 26.24 -26.52
C ALA A 95 -51.08 27.73 -26.17
N ALA A 96 -51.97 28.29 -25.31
CA ALA A 96 -51.85 29.66 -24.81
C ALA A 96 -50.59 29.87 -24.00
N PHE A 97 -50.22 28.91 -23.16
CA PHE A 97 -48.98 28.97 -22.36
C PHE A 97 -47.70 28.93 -23.22
N LEU A 98 -47.68 28.10 -24.26
CA LEU A 98 -46.58 28.05 -25.22
C LEU A 98 -46.46 29.34 -26.05
N VAL A 99 -47.55 29.95 -26.45
CA VAL A 99 -47.55 31.20 -27.17
C VAL A 99 -47.06 32.38 -26.30
N THR A 100 -47.52 32.45 -25.04
CA THR A 100 -47.01 33.49 -24.10
C THR A 100 -45.51 33.30 -23.78
N LEU A 101 -45.03 32.08 -23.66
CA LEU A 101 -43.58 31.79 -23.48
C LEU A 101 -42.76 32.22 -24.72
N LEU A 102 -43.26 31.93 -25.92
CA LEU A 102 -42.61 32.30 -27.18
C LEU A 102 -42.59 33.83 -27.37
N VAL A 103 -43.69 34.51 -27.09
CA VAL A 103 -43.77 35.98 -27.15
C VAL A 103 -42.85 36.59 -26.11
N GLY A 104 -42.80 36.07 -24.89
CA GLY A 104 -41.86 36.51 -23.86
C GLY A 104 -40.40 36.34 -24.26
N LEU A 105 -40.05 35.23 -24.92
CA LEU A 105 -38.69 35.00 -25.44
C LEU A 105 -38.31 35.96 -26.61
N ILE A 106 -39.27 36.28 -27.47
CA ILE A 106 -39.06 37.21 -28.58
C ILE A 106 -38.88 38.64 -28.05
N VAL A 107 -39.66 39.06 -27.08
CA VAL A 107 -39.54 40.39 -26.45
C VAL A 107 -38.20 40.50 -25.70
N LEU A 108 -37.78 39.48 -25.01
CA LEU A 108 -36.47 39.43 -24.33
C LEU A 108 -35.29 39.55 -25.33
N ARG A 109 -35.42 38.95 -26.52
CA ARG A 109 -34.42 39.11 -27.59
C ARG A 109 -34.42 40.47 -28.25
N ALA A 110 -35.61 41.05 -28.41
CA ALA A 110 -35.75 42.36 -29.05
C ALA A 110 -35.30 43.55 -28.17
N THR A 111 -35.33 43.38 -26.83
CA THR A 111 -34.95 44.43 -25.88
C THR A 111 -33.47 44.33 -25.43
N GLY A 112 -32.72 43.39 -25.95
CA GLY A 112 -31.29 43.23 -25.59
C GLY A 112 -31.04 42.94 -24.11
N SER A 113 -32.07 42.60 -23.33
CA SER A 113 -31.93 42.28 -21.90
C SER A 113 -31.39 40.89 -21.76
N SER A 114 -30.13 40.76 -21.41
CA SER A 114 -29.54 39.50 -20.98
C SER A 114 -30.21 39.08 -19.68
N LEU A 115 -30.61 37.79 -19.59
CA LEU A 115 -31.17 37.15 -18.39
C LEU A 115 -30.24 37.12 -17.16
N SER A 116 -29.17 37.89 -17.16
CA SER A 116 -28.17 37.93 -16.08
C SER A 116 -28.68 38.65 -14.80
N GLY A 117 -29.94 39.19 -14.79
CA GLY A 117 -30.45 39.98 -13.67
C GLY A 117 -31.61 39.36 -12.87
N LEU A 118 -32.15 38.22 -13.26
CA LEU A 118 -33.15 37.51 -12.48
C LEU A 118 -32.52 36.32 -11.72
N ALA A 119 -31.50 36.59 -10.97
CA ALA A 119 -31.15 35.78 -9.82
C ALA A 119 -32.20 36.08 -8.74
N LEU A 120 -33.33 35.38 -8.74
CA LEU A 120 -34.04 35.10 -7.51
C LEU A 120 -33.00 34.65 -6.51
N GLY A 121 -32.87 35.37 -5.38
CA GLY A 121 -31.92 35.10 -4.29
C GLY A 121 -32.16 33.73 -3.63
N TRP A 122 -31.88 32.71 -4.39
CA TRP A 122 -31.54 31.42 -3.83
C TRP A 122 -30.09 31.61 -3.37
N GLY A 123 -29.92 31.63 -2.04
CA GLY A 123 -28.61 31.69 -1.43
C GLY A 123 -27.67 30.78 -2.18
N LYS A 124 -26.45 31.25 -2.44
CA LYS A 124 -25.36 30.37 -2.86
C LYS A 124 -25.50 29.12 -2.03
N ALA A 125 -26.02 28.06 -2.63
CA ALA A 125 -25.74 26.73 -2.13
C ALA A 125 -24.24 26.72 -2.04
N SER A 126 -23.71 26.77 -0.83
CA SER A 126 -22.31 26.42 -0.60
C SER A 126 -22.18 25.11 -1.36
N ASP A 127 -21.30 25.11 -2.33
CA ASP A 127 -20.90 23.91 -3.01
C ASP A 127 -20.35 22.99 -1.90
N THR A 128 -21.25 22.26 -1.27
CA THR A 128 -20.90 21.10 -0.44
C THR A 128 -20.53 20.04 -1.45
N GLY A 129 -19.44 20.32 -2.20
CA GLY A 129 -18.85 19.33 -3.04
C GLY A 129 -18.61 18.11 -2.17
N THR A 130 -19.23 17.00 -2.52
CA THR A 130 -18.90 15.70 -1.92
C THR A 130 -17.38 15.64 -1.90
N PRO A 131 -16.75 15.42 -0.73
CA PRO A 131 -15.30 15.39 -0.67
C PRO A 131 -14.78 14.45 -1.76
N SER A 132 -13.98 14.94 -2.66
CA SER A 132 -13.37 14.11 -3.69
C SER A 132 -12.50 13.07 -2.99
N ALA A 133 -12.60 11.81 -3.40
CA ALA A 133 -11.75 10.76 -2.88
C ALA A 133 -10.27 11.18 -2.99
N PRO A 134 -9.38 10.64 -2.12
CA PRO A 134 -7.95 10.95 -2.18
C PRO A 134 -7.41 10.72 -3.60
N ALA A 135 -6.60 11.66 -4.09
CA ALA A 135 -5.98 11.52 -5.40
C ALA A 135 -5.00 10.34 -5.39
N PRO A 136 -4.99 9.50 -6.43
CA PRO A 136 -4.01 8.44 -6.56
C PRO A 136 -2.58 9.01 -6.55
N LEU A 137 -1.70 8.41 -5.76
CA LEU A 137 -0.28 8.74 -5.80
C LEU A 137 0.38 8.08 -7.01
N VAL A 138 1.12 8.87 -7.77
CA VAL A 138 1.90 8.39 -8.92
C VAL A 138 3.37 8.40 -8.52
N PRO A 139 4.07 7.25 -8.60
CA PRO A 139 5.48 7.17 -8.22
C PRO A 139 6.35 7.88 -9.28
N ASP A 140 7.19 8.83 -8.84
CA ASP A 140 8.26 9.41 -9.69
C ASP A 140 9.54 8.59 -9.52
N ALA A 141 9.72 7.59 -10.36
CA ALA A 141 10.92 6.76 -10.33
C ALA A 141 12.05 7.29 -11.26
N SER A 142 11.98 8.53 -11.73
CA SER A 142 13.08 9.16 -12.47
C SER A 142 14.35 9.23 -11.59
N GLY A 143 15.46 8.74 -12.12
CA GLY A 143 16.71 8.62 -11.37
C GLY A 143 16.83 7.35 -10.51
N PHE A 144 15.91 6.38 -10.63
CA PHE A 144 16.05 5.10 -9.95
C PHE A 144 17.39 4.45 -10.28
N ASN A 145 18.07 3.97 -9.23
CA ASN A 145 19.32 3.24 -9.35
C ASN A 145 19.23 1.94 -8.57
N ALA A 146 19.31 0.80 -9.26
CA ALA A 146 19.22 -0.52 -8.64
C ALA A 146 20.29 -0.78 -7.58
N ALA A 147 21.46 -0.15 -7.70
CA ALA A 147 22.53 -0.27 -6.73
C ALA A 147 22.38 0.66 -5.51
N ARG A 148 21.55 1.72 -5.61
CA ARG A 148 21.36 2.74 -4.56
C ARG A 148 19.94 3.26 -4.58
N ILE A 149 19.02 2.54 -3.93
CA ILE A 149 17.59 2.89 -3.90
C ILE A 149 17.32 3.98 -2.87
N ILE A 150 17.95 3.90 -1.72
CA ILE A 150 17.83 4.86 -0.62
C ILE A 150 19.11 4.83 0.20
N ASP A 151 19.50 5.96 0.76
CA ASP A 151 20.68 6.04 1.62
C ASP A 151 20.40 5.53 3.04
N ASP A 152 21.43 4.99 3.70
CA ASP A 152 21.33 4.50 5.08
C ASP A 152 20.92 5.62 6.03
N GLU A 153 21.47 6.82 5.86
CA GLU A 153 21.18 8.01 6.66
C GLU A 153 19.72 8.45 6.52
N VAL A 154 19.11 8.24 5.35
CA VAL A 154 17.68 8.54 5.13
C VAL A 154 16.81 7.42 5.69
N PHE A 155 17.18 6.16 5.44
CA PHE A 155 16.35 5.01 5.83
C PHE A 155 16.23 4.84 7.35
N TYR A 156 17.30 5.15 8.08
CA TYR A 156 17.42 4.94 9.53
C TYR A 156 17.33 6.24 10.34
N ASP A 157 16.81 7.32 9.75
CA ASP A 157 16.52 8.58 10.46
C ASP A 157 15.14 8.51 11.13
N SER A 158 15.08 7.96 12.33
CA SER A 158 13.84 7.91 13.11
C SER A 158 13.30 9.28 13.53
N GLN A 159 14.10 10.35 13.36
CA GLN A 159 13.71 11.72 13.70
C GLN A 159 13.22 12.52 12.48
N ALA A 160 13.11 11.91 11.30
CA ALA A 160 12.71 12.58 10.06
C ALA A 160 11.31 13.23 10.10
N MET A 161 10.43 12.76 10.99
CA MET A 161 9.11 13.37 11.26
C MET A 161 8.74 13.22 12.74
N THR A 162 8.13 14.26 13.28
CA THR A 162 7.44 14.21 14.57
C THR A 162 6.10 13.48 14.43
N ARG A 163 5.50 13.11 15.57
CA ARG A 163 4.15 12.51 15.62
C ARG A 163 3.10 13.42 14.97
N GLU A 164 3.17 14.72 15.27
CA GLU A 164 2.27 15.76 14.76
C GLU A 164 2.40 15.94 13.25
N GLU A 165 3.62 15.89 12.74
CA GLU A 165 3.88 15.96 11.30
C GLU A 165 3.35 14.73 10.57
N ILE A 166 3.46 13.53 11.16
CA ILE A 166 2.85 12.30 10.62
C ILE A 166 1.32 12.44 10.59
N ALA A 167 0.70 12.92 11.67
CA ALA A 167 -0.75 13.12 11.73
C ALA A 167 -1.23 14.14 10.69
N ALA A 168 -0.54 15.25 10.55
CA ALA A 168 -0.84 16.29 9.55
C ALA A 168 -0.65 15.75 8.12
N PHE A 169 0.40 14.94 7.89
CA PHE A 169 0.64 14.28 6.60
C PHE A 169 -0.51 13.33 6.25
N LEU A 170 -0.90 12.43 7.17
CA LEU A 170 -1.99 11.49 6.96
C LEU A 170 -3.32 12.22 6.68
N THR A 171 -3.63 13.26 7.44
CA THR A 171 -4.83 14.08 7.23
C THR A 171 -4.85 14.66 5.82
N ARG A 172 -3.71 15.14 5.32
CA ARG A 172 -3.61 15.74 3.99
C ARG A 172 -3.73 14.72 2.86
N VAL A 173 -2.97 13.60 2.92
CA VAL A 173 -2.95 12.63 1.83
C VAL A 173 -4.21 11.77 1.76
N ASN A 174 -4.88 11.58 2.89
CA ASN A 174 -6.10 10.80 3.03
C ASN A 174 -7.37 11.67 2.98
N ALA A 175 -7.24 12.98 2.65
CA ALA A 175 -8.36 13.91 2.58
C ALA A 175 -9.43 13.42 1.59
N GLY A 176 -10.70 13.44 2.00
CA GLY A 176 -11.82 12.96 1.19
C GLY A 176 -12.00 11.45 1.18
N CYS A 177 -11.20 10.70 1.94
CA CYS A 177 -11.39 9.27 2.09
C CYS A 177 -12.79 8.93 2.59
N GLN A 178 -13.37 7.87 2.03
CA GLN A 178 -14.62 7.26 2.48
C GLN A 178 -14.30 5.91 3.13
N PRO A 179 -14.97 5.57 4.23
CA PRO A 179 -14.82 4.25 4.87
C PRO A 179 -15.02 3.10 3.89
N GLY A 180 -14.36 2.00 4.14
CA GLY A 180 -14.52 0.77 3.38
C GLY A 180 -15.95 0.24 3.39
N SER A 181 -16.32 -0.54 2.39
CA SER A 181 -17.66 -1.14 2.31
C SER A 181 -17.96 -2.13 3.44
N ASP A 182 -16.92 -2.60 4.13
CA ASP A 182 -16.99 -3.45 5.32
C ASP A 182 -17.00 -2.66 6.64
N GLY A 183 -17.06 -1.33 6.58
CA GLY A 183 -17.02 -0.43 7.72
C GLY A 183 -15.58 -0.08 8.19
N THR A 184 -14.56 -0.45 7.44
CA THR A 184 -13.17 -0.11 7.76
C THR A 184 -12.94 1.39 7.69
N ASP A 185 -12.45 1.98 8.77
CA ASP A 185 -12.15 3.41 8.86
C ASP A 185 -11.01 3.83 7.93
N CYS A 186 -11.06 5.09 7.47
CA CYS A 186 -9.98 5.72 6.74
C CYS A 186 -8.72 5.85 7.60
N LEU A 187 -7.53 5.72 7.01
CA LEU A 187 -6.25 5.67 7.75
C LEU A 187 -6.03 6.87 8.68
N ALA A 188 -6.40 8.08 8.25
CA ALA A 188 -6.23 9.28 9.09
C ALA A 188 -7.15 9.31 10.33
N GLY A 189 -8.26 8.55 10.32
CA GLY A 189 -9.21 8.46 11.43
C GLY A 189 -9.20 7.10 12.16
N ALA A 190 -8.48 6.12 11.62
CA ALA A 190 -8.42 4.78 12.20
C ALA A 190 -7.70 4.76 13.54
N THR A 191 -8.18 3.90 14.44
CA THR A 191 -7.55 3.66 15.74
C THR A 191 -7.26 2.17 15.93
N PHE A 192 -6.20 1.87 16.67
CA PHE A 192 -5.67 0.52 16.80
C PHE A 192 -5.40 0.15 18.25
N SER A 193 -5.48 -1.15 18.54
CA SER A 193 -4.92 -1.72 19.77
C SER A 193 -3.48 -2.14 19.50
N VAL A 194 -2.55 -1.55 20.23
CA VAL A 194 -1.11 -1.82 20.11
C VAL A 194 -0.71 -2.87 21.13
N PRO A 195 -0.20 -4.03 20.73
CA PRO A 195 0.32 -5.01 21.67
C PRO A 195 1.69 -4.58 22.20
N ALA A 196 1.96 -4.81 23.49
CA ALA A 196 3.28 -4.58 24.06
C ALA A 196 4.34 -5.40 23.32
N ARG A 197 5.51 -4.81 23.11
CA ARG A 197 6.70 -5.45 22.55
C ARG A 197 7.90 -5.17 23.44
N GLN A 198 8.51 -6.22 23.96
CA GLN A 198 9.73 -6.07 24.76
C GLN A 198 10.86 -5.53 23.91
N ALA A 199 11.69 -4.67 24.52
CA ALA A 199 12.93 -4.21 23.90
C ALA A 199 13.77 -5.41 23.44
N SER A 200 14.34 -5.28 22.26
CA SER A 200 15.17 -6.33 21.64
C SER A 200 16.36 -5.71 20.91
N THR A 201 17.31 -6.55 20.47
CA THR A 201 18.44 -6.08 19.66
C THR A 201 17.97 -5.33 18.39
N PHE A 202 16.83 -5.68 17.85
CA PHE A 202 16.33 -5.14 16.59
C PHE A 202 15.29 -4.01 16.75
N CYS A 203 14.77 -3.83 17.95
CA CYS A 203 13.89 -2.71 18.32
C CYS A 203 14.21 -2.37 19.79
N PRO A 204 15.29 -1.62 20.05
CA PRO A 204 15.81 -1.39 21.41
C PRO A 204 14.87 -0.53 22.28
N GLY A 205 13.96 0.25 21.68
CA GLY A 205 12.99 1.05 22.42
C GLY A 205 11.86 0.23 23.06
N GLY A 206 11.51 -0.94 22.49
CA GLY A 206 10.28 -1.64 22.85
C GLY A 206 9.02 -0.85 22.50
N ILE A 207 7.84 -1.38 22.80
CA ILE A 207 6.55 -0.70 22.63
C ILE A 207 5.66 -1.04 23.81
N GLU A 208 5.05 -0.04 24.43
CA GLU A 208 4.05 -0.24 25.47
C GLU A 208 2.68 -0.57 24.86
N ALA A 209 1.89 -1.37 25.57
CA ALA A 209 0.52 -1.67 25.13
C ALA A 209 -0.35 -0.42 25.19
N ALA A 210 -1.13 -0.18 24.14
CA ALA A 210 -2.06 0.92 24.06
C ALA A 210 -3.38 0.50 23.41
N SER A 211 -4.47 1.20 23.73
CA SER A 211 -5.76 1.05 23.05
C SER A 211 -6.17 2.40 22.46
N GLY A 212 -6.75 2.38 21.26
CA GLY A 212 -7.20 3.60 20.59
C GLY A 212 -6.07 4.49 20.06
N ALA A 213 -4.87 3.92 19.83
CA ALA A 213 -3.76 4.64 19.23
C ALA A 213 -4.09 4.99 17.76
N SER A 214 -3.86 6.23 17.35
CA SER A 214 -4.01 6.63 15.95
C SER A 214 -2.96 5.97 15.05
N ALA A 215 -3.17 6.00 13.73
CA ALA A 215 -2.14 5.54 12.79
C ALA A 215 -0.83 6.32 12.94
N ALA A 216 -0.90 7.62 13.23
CA ALA A 216 0.29 8.45 13.48
C ALA A 216 1.05 8.03 14.73
N ASP A 217 0.33 7.71 15.83
CA ASP A 217 0.93 7.18 17.05
C ASP A 217 1.70 5.89 16.77
N VAL A 218 1.05 4.94 16.09
CA VAL A 218 1.64 3.64 15.76
C VAL A 218 2.89 3.81 14.90
N ILE A 219 2.82 4.61 13.83
CA ILE A 219 3.96 4.85 12.93
C ILE A 219 5.13 5.47 13.69
N TRP A 220 4.85 6.49 14.50
CA TRP A 220 5.87 7.18 15.28
C TRP A 220 6.50 6.24 16.33
N GLU A 221 5.70 5.54 17.13
CA GLU A 221 6.21 4.62 18.16
C GLU A 221 7.07 3.49 17.56
N VAL A 222 6.62 2.90 16.46
CA VAL A 222 7.40 1.86 15.78
C VAL A 222 8.72 2.44 15.22
N SER A 223 8.68 3.65 14.65
CA SER A 223 9.87 4.30 14.11
C SER A 223 10.92 4.55 15.20
N GLN A 224 10.49 5.06 16.36
CA GLN A 224 11.37 5.30 17.52
C GLN A 224 11.89 3.99 18.13
N ALA A 225 11.00 3.00 18.30
CA ALA A 225 11.35 1.73 18.91
C ALA A 225 12.38 0.93 18.11
N CYS A 226 12.32 1.02 16.76
CA CYS A 226 13.12 0.20 15.86
C CYS A 226 14.15 1.01 15.04
N ASP A 227 14.36 2.29 15.33
CA ASP A 227 15.32 3.18 14.63
C ASP A 227 15.12 3.14 13.10
N ILE A 228 13.89 3.38 12.66
CA ILE A 228 13.51 3.42 11.22
C ILE A 228 12.83 4.75 10.94
N ASN A 229 13.15 5.37 9.81
CA ASN A 229 12.51 6.61 9.35
C ASN A 229 10.99 6.41 9.19
N PRO A 230 10.12 7.22 9.82
CA PRO A 230 8.67 7.12 9.66
C PRO A 230 8.22 7.31 8.21
N GLN A 231 8.94 8.07 7.37
CA GLN A 231 8.66 8.20 5.93
C GLN A 231 8.80 6.86 5.21
N VAL A 232 9.78 6.03 5.60
CA VAL A 232 9.96 4.67 5.08
C VAL A 232 8.74 3.81 5.40
N LEU A 233 8.23 3.87 6.62
CA LEU A 233 7.03 3.13 7.03
C LEU A 233 5.78 3.59 6.27
N LEU A 234 5.61 4.91 6.07
CA LEU A 234 4.52 5.48 5.28
C LEU A 234 4.57 5.01 3.81
N VAL A 235 5.75 5.03 3.19
CA VAL A 235 5.94 4.53 1.83
C VAL A 235 5.67 3.03 1.75
N LEU A 236 6.12 2.27 2.75
CA LEU A 236 5.95 0.82 2.78
C LEU A 236 4.47 0.43 2.81
N ILE A 237 3.66 1.01 3.71
CA ILE A 237 2.22 0.70 3.78
C ILE A 237 1.46 1.12 2.52
N HIS A 238 1.93 2.18 1.84
CA HIS A 238 1.34 2.59 0.57
C HIS A 238 1.75 1.65 -0.56
N LYS A 239 3.02 1.29 -0.65
CA LYS A 239 3.52 0.34 -1.64
C LYS A 239 2.84 -1.03 -1.53
N GLU A 240 2.62 -1.51 -0.30
CA GLU A 240 2.06 -2.85 -0.07
C GLU A 240 0.52 -2.87 -0.22
N GLN A 241 -0.20 -1.87 0.30
CA GLN A 241 -1.67 -1.89 0.38
C GLN A 241 -2.35 -0.64 -0.21
N GLY A 242 -1.60 0.37 -0.65
CA GLY A 242 -2.17 1.63 -1.11
C GLY A 242 -2.80 2.47 0.01
N LEU A 243 -2.50 2.19 1.28
CA LEU A 243 -3.22 2.70 2.45
C LEU A 243 -3.28 4.23 2.55
N LEU A 244 -2.28 4.97 2.05
CA LEU A 244 -2.30 6.44 2.12
C LEU A 244 -3.48 7.05 1.35
N THR A 245 -3.97 6.37 0.30
CA THR A 245 -5.05 6.87 -0.56
C THR A 245 -6.19 5.88 -0.74
N ALA A 246 -6.17 4.74 -0.04
CA ALA A 246 -7.26 3.77 -0.06
C ALA A 246 -8.55 4.42 0.46
N SER A 247 -9.67 4.18 -0.24
CA SER A 247 -10.96 4.82 0.04
C SER A 247 -12.10 3.99 -0.52
N GLY A 248 -13.22 3.91 0.17
CA GLY A 248 -14.41 3.19 -0.27
C GLY A 248 -14.10 1.74 -0.65
N ALA A 249 -14.45 1.32 -1.85
CA ALA A 249 -14.26 -0.05 -2.32
C ALA A 249 -12.80 -0.52 -2.40
N SER A 250 -11.83 0.38 -2.28
CA SER A 250 -10.39 0.04 -2.26
C SER A 250 -9.81 -0.07 -0.85
N LEU A 251 -10.62 0.13 0.18
CA LEU A 251 -10.23 0.02 1.59
C LEU A 251 -11.00 -1.12 2.26
N SER A 252 -10.31 -1.97 2.98
CA SER A 252 -10.89 -3.08 3.73
C SER A 252 -10.06 -3.42 4.97
N ALA A 253 -10.64 -4.15 5.92
CA ALA A 253 -9.94 -4.63 7.11
C ALA A 253 -8.71 -5.47 6.76
N ARG A 254 -8.73 -6.18 5.63
CA ARG A 254 -7.59 -6.96 5.14
C ARG A 254 -6.38 -6.08 4.80
N ASP A 255 -6.59 -4.85 4.35
CA ASP A 255 -5.50 -3.93 4.03
C ASP A 255 -4.74 -3.50 5.30
N TYR A 256 -5.43 -3.40 6.44
CA TYR A 256 -4.77 -3.20 7.74
C TYR A 256 -4.17 -4.48 8.30
N GLU A 257 -4.83 -5.63 8.12
CA GLU A 257 -4.30 -6.93 8.55
C GLU A 257 -2.93 -7.22 7.92
N ALA A 258 -2.70 -6.80 6.67
CA ALA A 258 -1.50 -7.04 5.89
C ALA A 258 -0.71 -5.76 5.55
N ALA A 259 -0.82 -4.71 6.38
CA ALA A 259 -0.43 -3.35 6.04
C ALA A 259 0.97 -3.19 5.44
N ALA A 260 1.96 -3.95 5.93
CA ALA A 260 3.33 -3.94 5.42
C ALA A 260 3.69 -5.22 4.64
N GLY A 261 2.76 -6.16 4.45
CA GLY A 261 3.04 -7.45 3.81
C GLY A 261 3.93 -8.40 4.64
N TYR A 262 4.22 -8.07 5.91
CA TYR A 262 5.11 -8.86 6.75
C TYR A 262 4.43 -10.14 7.23
N ALA A 263 5.04 -11.29 6.95
CA ALA A 263 4.49 -12.62 7.30
C ALA A 263 3.04 -12.85 6.82
N CYS A 264 2.66 -12.22 5.72
CA CYS A 264 1.36 -12.36 5.06
C CYS A 264 1.55 -12.97 3.67
N PRO A 265 1.25 -14.27 3.45
CA PRO A 265 1.31 -14.86 2.12
C PRO A 265 0.16 -14.34 1.24
N ASP A 266 0.37 -14.25 -0.08
CA ASP A 266 -0.63 -13.76 -1.05
C ASP A 266 -1.90 -14.62 -1.08
N HIS A 267 -1.75 -15.91 -0.81
CA HIS A 267 -2.83 -16.89 -0.77
C HIS A 267 -2.93 -17.49 0.62
N GLY A 268 -3.59 -16.77 1.54
CA GLY A 268 -3.81 -17.24 2.90
C GLY A 268 -4.00 -16.13 3.92
N ALA A 269 -4.21 -16.52 5.16
CA ALA A 269 -4.22 -15.59 6.28
C ALA A 269 -2.78 -15.17 6.63
N CYS A 270 -2.62 -13.95 7.14
CA CYS A 270 -1.36 -13.56 7.77
C CYS A 270 -1.07 -14.47 8.98
N ASP A 271 0.18 -14.61 9.33
CA ASP A 271 0.54 -15.19 10.63
C ASP A 271 -0.15 -14.37 11.73
N PRO A 272 -0.99 -14.99 12.59
CA PRO A 272 -1.76 -14.28 13.60
C PRO A 272 -0.91 -13.43 14.57
N GLN A 273 0.36 -13.79 14.77
CA GLN A 273 1.30 -12.99 15.57
C GLN A 273 1.60 -11.64 14.95
N TRP A 274 1.51 -11.54 13.63
CA TRP A 274 1.91 -10.37 12.84
C TRP A 274 0.74 -9.69 12.12
N ALA A 275 -0.47 -10.24 12.22
CA ALA A 275 -1.66 -9.65 11.63
C ALA A 275 -2.04 -8.34 12.33
N GLY A 276 -2.52 -7.37 11.55
CA GLY A 276 -2.97 -6.06 12.02
C GLY A 276 -1.91 -4.96 11.95
N PHE A 277 -2.38 -3.73 11.77
CA PHE A 277 -1.56 -2.56 11.44
C PHE A 277 -0.34 -2.36 12.36
N PRO A 278 -0.46 -2.35 13.72
CA PRO A 278 0.71 -2.16 14.59
C PRO A 278 1.72 -3.30 14.48
N SER A 279 1.24 -4.56 14.43
CA SER A 279 2.11 -5.73 14.35
C SER A 279 2.82 -5.83 13.00
N GLN A 280 2.16 -5.43 11.92
CA GLN A 280 2.72 -5.37 10.59
C GLN A 280 3.89 -4.37 10.50
N LEU A 281 3.69 -3.16 11.02
CA LEU A 281 4.74 -2.13 11.02
C LEU A 281 5.91 -2.55 11.90
N TYR A 282 5.65 -3.03 13.13
CA TYR A 282 6.71 -3.51 14.01
C TYR A 282 7.49 -4.68 13.41
N GLY A 283 6.80 -5.64 12.80
CA GLY A 283 7.44 -6.79 12.15
C GLY A 283 8.33 -6.37 11.00
N ALA A 284 7.86 -5.45 10.15
CA ALA A 284 8.63 -4.91 9.03
C ALA A 284 9.85 -4.09 9.50
N ALA A 285 9.65 -3.15 10.44
CA ALA A 285 10.73 -2.32 11.00
C ALA A 285 11.81 -3.18 11.68
N SER A 286 11.40 -4.12 12.53
CA SER A 286 12.30 -5.08 13.17
C SER A 286 13.08 -5.92 12.14
N GLN A 287 12.45 -6.30 11.03
CA GLN A 287 13.09 -7.06 9.97
C GLN A 287 14.13 -6.22 9.20
N PHE A 288 13.84 -4.96 8.90
CA PHE A 288 14.83 -4.07 8.30
C PHE A 288 16.04 -3.84 9.21
N HIS A 289 15.81 -3.70 10.51
CA HIS A 289 16.93 -3.58 11.47
C HIS A 289 17.73 -4.89 11.57
N ARG A 290 17.09 -6.07 11.43
CA ARG A 290 17.82 -7.36 11.30
C ARG A 290 18.71 -7.37 10.06
N TYR A 291 18.22 -6.92 8.91
CA TYR A 291 19.02 -6.81 7.69
C TYR A 291 20.25 -5.91 7.91
N ARG A 292 20.09 -4.82 8.68
CA ARG A 292 21.19 -3.90 9.01
C ARG A 292 22.24 -4.54 9.92
N LEU A 293 21.82 -5.19 11.00
CA LEU A 293 22.72 -5.67 12.07
C LEU A 293 23.28 -7.07 11.84
N ASP A 294 22.60 -7.91 11.08
CA ASP A 294 23.02 -9.27 10.75
C ASP A 294 22.96 -9.54 9.23
N PRO A 295 23.66 -8.72 8.42
CA PRO A 295 23.56 -8.80 6.97
C PRO A 295 24.03 -10.14 6.42
N GLY A 296 24.97 -10.82 7.10
CA GLY A 296 25.53 -12.10 6.68
C GLY A 296 24.53 -13.26 6.66
N SER A 297 23.38 -13.11 7.32
CA SER A 297 22.32 -14.12 7.35
C SER A 297 21.34 -14.02 6.17
N TYR A 298 21.55 -13.08 5.24
CA TYR A 298 20.64 -12.79 4.13
C TYR A 298 21.34 -12.85 2.78
N ASP A 299 20.54 -12.93 1.72
CA ASP A 299 21.06 -13.16 0.36
C ASP A 299 21.75 -11.92 -0.22
N VAL A 300 21.16 -10.72 -0.02
CA VAL A 300 21.71 -9.47 -0.51
C VAL A 300 22.43 -8.74 0.62
N VAL A 301 23.72 -8.47 0.39
CA VAL A 301 24.62 -7.81 1.33
C VAL A 301 25.29 -6.63 0.62
N ALA A 302 25.38 -5.49 1.29
CA ALA A 302 26.06 -4.32 0.74
C ALA A 302 27.51 -4.64 0.31
N GLN A 303 27.95 -4.01 -0.77
CA GLN A 303 29.30 -4.14 -1.37
C GLN A 303 29.64 -5.56 -1.87
N ARG A 304 28.65 -6.46 -1.99
CA ARG A 304 28.82 -7.79 -2.53
C ARG A 304 28.01 -7.97 -3.81
N PRO A 305 28.59 -8.34 -4.95
CA PRO A 305 27.87 -8.66 -6.16
C PRO A 305 26.84 -9.76 -5.89
N THR A 306 25.58 -9.50 -6.24
CA THR A 306 24.47 -10.43 -6.02
C THR A 306 23.60 -10.49 -7.25
N ARG A 307 23.25 -11.70 -7.66
CA ARG A 307 22.32 -11.90 -8.78
C ARG A 307 20.89 -11.82 -8.25
N ILE A 308 20.14 -10.82 -8.70
CA ILE A 308 18.77 -10.54 -8.31
C ILE A 308 17.83 -10.83 -9.47
N ALA A 309 16.78 -11.61 -9.27
CA ALA A 309 15.80 -11.93 -10.31
C ALA A 309 14.97 -10.71 -10.69
N TYR A 310 14.49 -10.67 -11.95
CA TYR A 310 13.56 -9.62 -12.40
C TYR A 310 12.11 -9.92 -12.02
N SER A 311 11.76 -11.19 -11.85
CA SER A 311 10.38 -11.65 -11.63
C SER A 311 10.39 -12.99 -10.87
N PRO A 312 9.27 -13.38 -10.25
CA PRO A 312 9.07 -14.75 -9.75
C PRO A 312 9.20 -15.81 -10.85
N ASP A 313 8.89 -15.47 -12.10
CA ASP A 313 9.10 -16.36 -13.24
C ASP A 313 10.58 -16.44 -13.59
N ALA A 314 11.16 -17.62 -13.40
CA ALA A 314 12.57 -17.87 -13.69
C ALA A 314 12.96 -17.62 -15.17
N GLN A 315 11.99 -17.66 -16.09
CA GLN A 315 12.23 -17.37 -17.53
C GLN A 315 12.56 -15.89 -17.76
N CYS A 316 12.17 -15.01 -16.87
CA CYS A 316 12.48 -13.59 -16.92
C CYS A 316 13.96 -13.27 -16.65
N GLY A 317 14.69 -14.23 -16.11
CA GLY A 317 16.12 -14.08 -15.83
C GLY A 317 16.43 -13.20 -14.62
N SER A 318 17.66 -12.70 -14.59
CA SER A 318 18.19 -11.93 -13.46
C SER A 318 19.34 -11.04 -13.90
N GLY A 319 19.61 -9.96 -13.17
CA GLY A 319 20.79 -9.10 -13.34
C GLY A 319 21.69 -9.16 -12.11
N GLU A 320 22.97 -8.90 -12.31
CA GLU A 320 23.91 -8.74 -11.20
C GLU A 320 23.90 -7.29 -10.71
N VAL A 321 23.79 -7.10 -9.41
CA VAL A 321 23.83 -5.79 -8.75
C VAL A 321 24.79 -5.85 -7.57
N THR A 322 25.66 -4.85 -7.46
CA THR A 322 26.43 -4.59 -6.25
C THR A 322 25.81 -3.41 -5.53
N VAL A 323 24.99 -3.68 -4.52
CA VAL A 323 24.33 -2.62 -3.77
C VAL A 323 25.33 -1.87 -2.90
N VAL A 324 25.18 -0.53 -2.83
CA VAL A 324 26.21 0.32 -2.21
C VAL A 324 26.08 0.42 -0.70
N ASN A 325 24.87 0.21 -0.15
CA ASN A 325 24.57 0.39 1.27
C ASN A 325 23.58 -0.65 1.82
N GLN A 326 23.42 -0.68 3.14
CA GLN A 326 22.66 -1.72 3.81
C GLN A 326 21.15 -1.50 3.71
N ALA A 327 20.68 -0.25 3.61
CA ALA A 327 19.28 0.07 3.39
C ALA A 327 18.78 -0.50 2.04
N THR A 328 19.56 -0.28 0.96
CA THR A 328 19.25 -0.87 -0.36
C THR A 328 19.31 -2.40 -0.32
N ALA A 329 20.30 -2.99 0.37
CA ALA A 329 20.37 -4.44 0.57
C ALA A 329 19.13 -4.95 1.33
N GLY A 330 18.70 -4.24 2.36
CA GLY A 330 17.48 -4.53 3.13
C GLY A 330 16.22 -4.51 2.27
N LEU A 331 16.07 -3.54 1.39
CA LEU A 331 14.94 -3.47 0.45
C LEU A 331 14.91 -4.68 -0.48
N TYR A 332 16.05 -5.15 -1.01
CA TYR A 332 16.07 -6.37 -1.81
C TYR A 332 15.86 -7.65 -1.00
N ASN A 333 16.27 -7.69 0.26
CA ASN A 333 15.95 -8.81 1.14
C ASN A 333 14.46 -8.85 1.53
N TYR A 334 13.80 -7.69 1.52
CA TYR A 334 12.36 -7.56 1.78
C TYR A 334 11.53 -7.77 0.52
N THR A 335 11.93 -7.17 -0.61
CA THR A 335 11.32 -7.27 -1.94
C THR A 335 12.35 -7.87 -2.91
N PRO A 336 12.40 -9.20 -3.13
CA PRO A 336 13.56 -9.89 -3.69
C PRO A 336 13.67 -9.82 -5.22
N PHE A 337 13.11 -8.79 -5.84
CA PHE A 337 13.18 -8.57 -7.27
C PHE A 337 13.70 -7.17 -7.59
N GLN A 338 14.49 -7.08 -8.67
CA GLN A 338 14.85 -5.80 -9.24
C GLN A 338 13.96 -5.48 -10.46
N PRO A 339 13.66 -4.20 -10.73
CA PRO A 339 13.02 -3.83 -11.99
C PRO A 339 13.96 -4.17 -13.16
N ASN A 340 13.38 -4.65 -14.27
CA ASN A 340 14.11 -4.81 -15.53
C ASN A 340 14.16 -3.47 -16.29
N GLU A 341 14.86 -3.47 -17.44
CA GLU A 341 14.98 -2.27 -18.28
C GLU A 341 13.62 -1.74 -18.78
N ALA A 342 12.66 -2.63 -19.02
CA ALA A 342 11.32 -2.25 -19.46
C ALA A 342 10.56 -1.38 -18.43
N ALA A 343 10.94 -1.40 -17.14
CA ALA A 343 10.30 -0.57 -16.13
C ALA A 343 10.28 0.92 -16.47
N ALA A 344 11.34 1.44 -17.10
CA ALA A 344 11.42 2.83 -17.54
C ALA A 344 10.45 3.19 -18.68
N HIS A 345 9.88 2.19 -19.34
CA HIS A 345 9.03 2.34 -20.54
C HIS A 345 7.63 1.73 -20.36
N GLY A 346 7.15 1.63 -19.13
CA GLY A 346 5.81 1.09 -18.81
C GLY A 346 5.79 -0.39 -18.50
N GLY A 347 6.94 -1.05 -18.50
CA GLY A 347 7.11 -2.44 -18.08
C GLY A 347 6.65 -3.47 -19.10
N ASP A 348 6.94 -4.72 -18.79
CA ASP A 348 6.53 -5.92 -19.53
C ASP A 348 6.11 -7.03 -18.53
N GLN A 349 5.87 -8.25 -19.02
CA GLN A 349 5.51 -9.40 -18.19
C GLN A 349 6.58 -9.81 -17.16
N CYS A 350 7.83 -9.39 -17.36
CA CYS A 350 8.96 -9.67 -16.50
C CYS A 350 9.32 -8.52 -15.55
N THR A 351 8.56 -7.43 -15.56
CA THR A 351 8.84 -6.25 -14.74
C THR A 351 8.30 -6.41 -13.34
N SER A 352 9.17 -6.29 -12.33
CA SER A 352 8.81 -6.17 -10.93
C SER A 352 8.89 -4.72 -10.46
N TRP A 353 7.80 -4.26 -9.89
CA TRP A 353 7.61 -2.84 -9.55
C TRP A 353 7.91 -2.50 -8.08
N GLY A 354 8.10 -3.50 -7.22
CA GLY A 354 8.17 -3.30 -5.78
C GLY A 354 9.21 -2.26 -5.33
N ASN A 355 10.48 -2.45 -5.68
CA ASN A 355 11.54 -1.51 -5.33
C ASN A 355 11.51 -0.23 -6.19
N TRP A 356 11.04 -0.32 -7.44
CA TRP A 356 10.77 0.84 -8.30
C TRP A 356 9.71 1.76 -7.68
N ASN A 357 8.59 1.19 -7.26
CA ASN A 357 7.51 1.93 -6.62
C ASN A 357 7.92 2.47 -5.26
N PHE A 358 8.72 1.73 -4.46
CA PHE A 358 9.24 2.24 -3.20
C PHE A 358 10.04 3.54 -3.42
N TYR A 359 11.02 3.51 -4.32
CA TYR A 359 11.80 4.69 -4.67
C TYR A 359 10.92 5.84 -5.16
N GLY A 360 10.03 5.53 -6.11
CA GLY A 360 9.18 6.53 -6.75
C GLY A 360 8.19 7.18 -5.78
N TYR A 361 7.55 6.42 -4.90
CA TYR A 361 6.67 6.97 -3.87
C TYR A 361 7.44 7.78 -2.84
N PHE A 362 8.62 7.30 -2.40
CA PHE A 362 9.44 8.06 -1.48
C PHE A 362 9.79 9.42 -2.07
N LYS A 363 10.27 9.44 -3.31
CA LYS A 363 10.62 10.67 -4.03
C LYS A 363 9.43 11.61 -4.22
N THR A 364 8.26 11.07 -4.60
CA THR A 364 7.02 11.85 -4.78
C THR A 364 6.58 12.52 -3.49
N LEU A 365 6.70 11.83 -2.36
CA LEU A 365 6.13 12.28 -1.08
C LEU A 365 7.10 13.11 -0.25
N PHE A 366 8.40 12.79 -0.30
CA PHE A 366 9.40 13.30 0.64
C PHE A 366 10.65 13.87 -0.02
N GLY A 367 10.77 13.78 -1.36
CA GLY A 367 11.96 14.18 -2.07
C GLY A 367 12.94 13.04 -2.33
N ALA A 368 14.13 13.37 -2.84
CA ALA A 368 15.11 12.36 -3.25
C ALA A 368 15.52 11.46 -2.07
N PRO A 369 15.43 10.12 -2.21
CA PRO A 369 15.86 9.19 -1.17
C PRO A 369 17.38 9.01 -1.10
N THR A 370 18.12 9.59 -2.05
CA THR A 370 19.58 9.52 -2.12
C THR A 370 20.17 10.93 -2.24
N SER A 371 21.28 11.15 -1.57
CA SER A 371 22.08 12.37 -1.76
C SER A 371 22.63 12.46 -3.18
N ALA A 372 22.77 13.71 -3.68
CA ALA A 372 23.34 13.98 -5.00
C ALA A 372 24.81 13.54 -5.12
#